data_de905544e11f474f4e84fa2bbd02a5e9
#
_entry.id   de905544e11f474f4e84fa2bbd02a5e9
#
_cell.length_a   1.000
_cell.length_b   1.000
_cell.length_c   1.000
_cell.angle_alpha   90.00
_cell.angle_beta   90.00
_cell.angle_gamma   90.00
#
_symmetry.space_group_name_H-M   'P 1'
#
loop_
_entity.id
_entity.type
_entity.pdbx_description
1 polymer ?
#
loop_
_entity_poly.entity_id
_entity_poly.type
_entity_poly.pdbx_seq_one_letter_code
_entity_poly.pdbx_strand_id
1 'polypeptide(L)'
;VMDVDGNQLKWHYKSTGHGIDYQMRVYGKGGMLSQPQYVVANVWDWDPSCKVEWLQDGQSMGAMENFVDVDEAYAASKGHKKGLTVTGHLFRALPSSDAKSVTVVFTNRFGERDEQTVLISNPKVKTQIVAHRGYWDTKGSAQNSIASLRKAADAKVYGSECDVHITADSVIIVNHDPKIKDLVITYSKYADLKTQLLKNGEEVSTLEQYLNELKNHPAIKLILEIKRQPLQCDEDRLTRKTVEMVNRMGLTKQVEYISFSSAACALVRQLDSNAVIYYVNGNYTPAEVKKLGYQGIDYSYKILFKHPEWIKEAHELGLKVNGWTSDDDVIIKKLIEMNVDFITTNKPVEAEKLARKF
;
A
#
# COMPACT_ATOMS: atom_id res chain seq x y z
N VAL A 1 -36.97 8.79 8.11
CA VAL A 1 -38.01 7.76 8.31
C VAL A 1 -38.74 8.07 9.58
N MET A 2 -40.04 7.90 9.59
CA MET A 2 -40.90 8.20 10.71
C MET A 2 -41.75 6.97 11.02
N ASP A 3 -41.75 6.57 12.30
CA ASP A 3 -42.52 5.45 12.80
C ASP A 3 -43.59 5.98 13.76
N VAL A 4 -44.81 5.50 13.57
CA VAL A 4 -46.00 5.89 14.38
C VAL A 4 -46.59 4.64 15.01
N ASP A 5 -46.57 4.57 16.35
CA ASP A 5 -47.19 3.49 17.11
C ASP A 5 -48.15 4.08 18.14
N GLY A 6 -49.41 4.01 17.85
CA GLY A 6 -50.48 4.64 18.64
C GLY A 6 -50.24 6.16 18.76
N ASN A 7 -50.01 6.65 19.97
CA ASN A 7 -49.71 8.05 20.28
C ASN A 7 -48.20 8.34 20.36
N GLN A 8 -47.35 7.37 20.07
CA GLN A 8 -45.91 7.57 20.06
C GLN A 8 -45.41 7.84 18.67
N LEU A 9 -44.55 8.84 18.54
CA LEU A 9 -43.92 9.23 17.29
C LEU A 9 -42.40 9.10 17.47
N LYS A 10 -41.75 8.30 16.61
CA LYS A 10 -40.32 8.21 16.50
C LYS A 10 -39.87 8.58 15.09
N TRP A 11 -38.70 9.12 14.94
CA TRP A 11 -38.09 9.38 13.64
C TRP A 11 -36.60 9.11 13.65
N HIS A 12 -36.08 8.76 12.48
CA HIS A 12 -34.67 8.53 12.24
C HIS A 12 -34.23 9.37 11.06
N TYR A 13 -33.07 9.97 11.17
CA TYR A 13 -32.39 10.54 10.01
C TYR A 13 -32.00 9.41 9.07
N LYS A 14 -32.14 9.63 7.76
CA LYS A 14 -31.67 8.69 6.74
C LYS A 14 -30.99 9.46 5.63
N SER A 15 -29.67 9.35 5.53
CA SER A 15 -28.88 9.92 4.45
C SER A 15 -29.11 9.19 3.13
N THR A 16 -29.18 9.93 2.02
CA THR A 16 -29.34 9.36 0.69
C THR A 16 -28.18 8.43 0.37
N GLY A 17 -28.45 7.21 -0.05
CA GLY A 17 -27.47 6.20 -0.39
C GLY A 17 -26.89 5.41 0.77
N HIS A 18 -27.31 5.69 2.02
CA HIS A 18 -26.87 4.98 3.23
C HIS A 18 -28.02 4.23 3.91
N GLY A 19 -27.71 3.27 4.78
CA GLY A 19 -28.64 2.61 5.66
C GLY A 19 -29.18 3.55 6.76
N ILE A 20 -30.18 3.06 7.53
CA ILE A 20 -30.73 3.78 8.66
C ILE A 20 -29.75 3.85 9.84
N ASP A 21 -28.80 2.96 9.88
CA ASP A 21 -27.70 2.83 10.83
C ASP A 21 -26.57 3.89 10.62
N TYR A 22 -26.64 4.69 9.54
CA TYR A 22 -25.67 5.76 9.29
C TYR A 22 -26.13 7.07 9.95
N GLN A 23 -25.97 7.17 11.27
CA GLN A 23 -26.46 8.32 12.07
C GLN A 23 -25.39 9.38 12.32
N MET A 24 -24.13 9.10 12.02
CA MET A 24 -23.03 10.05 12.18
C MET A 24 -21.92 9.76 11.17
N ARG A 25 -20.98 10.71 11.05
CA ARG A 25 -19.69 10.53 10.38
C ARG A 25 -18.58 10.83 11.36
N VAL A 26 -17.66 9.92 11.55
CA VAL A 26 -16.52 10.11 12.44
C VAL A 26 -15.24 10.31 11.63
N TYR A 27 -14.56 11.41 11.92
CA TYR A 27 -13.22 11.73 11.40
C TYR A 27 -12.18 11.31 12.43
N GLY A 28 -11.25 10.45 12.06
CA GLY A 28 -10.10 10.11 12.89
C GLY A 28 -9.16 11.30 13.10
N LYS A 29 -8.18 11.13 13.96
CA LYS A 29 -7.15 12.17 14.24
C LYS A 29 -6.47 12.57 12.92
N GLY A 30 -6.41 13.88 12.65
CA GLY A 30 -5.94 14.43 11.36
C GLY A 30 -6.99 14.44 10.23
N GLY A 31 -8.15 13.83 10.41
CA GLY A 31 -9.19 13.73 9.39
C GLY A 31 -10.06 15.01 9.23
N MET A 32 -9.96 15.98 10.15
CA MET A 32 -10.53 17.30 10.03
C MET A 32 -9.41 18.35 10.09
N LEU A 33 -9.23 19.12 9.01
CA LEU A 33 -8.08 20.04 8.87
C LEU A 33 -8.04 21.15 9.91
N SER A 34 -9.21 21.64 10.33
CA SER A 34 -9.34 22.68 11.38
C SER A 34 -9.11 22.12 12.79
N GLN A 35 -9.21 20.80 12.98
CA GLN A 35 -9.13 20.12 14.27
C GLN A 35 -8.18 18.91 14.24
N PRO A 36 -6.91 19.04 13.81
CA PRO A 36 -6.06 17.91 13.47
C PRO A 36 -5.67 17.02 14.64
N GLN A 37 -5.81 17.49 15.88
CA GLN A 37 -5.47 16.73 17.09
C GLN A 37 -6.63 15.90 17.63
N TYR A 38 -7.86 16.19 17.16
CA TYR A 38 -9.08 15.61 17.69
C TYR A 38 -9.61 14.48 16.81
N VAL A 39 -10.36 13.58 17.43
CA VAL A 39 -11.39 12.78 16.74
C VAL A 39 -12.65 13.63 16.72
N VAL A 40 -13.26 13.77 15.55
CA VAL A 40 -14.45 14.62 15.37
C VAL A 40 -15.59 13.77 14.84
N ALA A 41 -16.78 13.91 15.43
CA ALA A 41 -18.02 13.33 14.94
C ALA A 41 -18.96 14.42 14.44
N ASN A 42 -19.54 14.25 13.27
CA ASN A 42 -20.70 15.00 12.81
C ASN A 42 -21.94 14.11 12.97
N VAL A 43 -22.88 14.51 13.85
CA VAL A 43 -24.06 13.74 14.23
C VAL A 43 -25.30 14.34 13.57
N TRP A 44 -26.02 13.57 12.75
CA TRP A 44 -27.03 14.13 11.85
C TRP A 44 -28.27 14.67 12.53
N ASP A 45 -28.84 13.95 13.51
CA ASP A 45 -30.09 14.27 14.17
C ASP A 45 -29.88 14.65 15.66
N TRP A 46 -28.81 15.42 15.93
CA TRP A 46 -28.50 15.83 17.29
C TRP A 46 -29.36 17.00 17.75
N ASP A 47 -29.83 16.92 18.99
CA ASP A 47 -30.36 18.04 19.78
C ASP A 47 -29.91 17.88 21.25
N PRO A 48 -30.21 18.89 22.15
CA PRO A 48 -29.75 18.85 23.54
C PRO A 48 -30.27 17.69 24.40
N SER A 49 -31.27 16.93 23.94
CA SER A 49 -31.75 15.72 24.64
C SER A 49 -30.95 14.47 24.31
N CYS A 50 -30.12 14.53 23.24
CA CYS A 50 -29.26 13.44 22.81
C CYS A 50 -27.94 13.44 23.59
N LYS A 51 -27.21 12.28 23.56
CA LYS A 51 -25.88 12.17 24.15
C LYS A 51 -24.88 11.77 23.08
N VAL A 52 -23.69 12.42 23.09
CA VAL A 52 -22.55 12.01 22.29
C VAL A 52 -21.39 11.77 23.23
N GLU A 53 -21.04 10.51 23.39
CA GLU A 53 -20.01 10.02 24.30
C GLU A 53 -18.90 9.33 23.52
N TRP A 54 -17.78 9.06 24.15
CA TRP A 54 -16.70 8.35 23.50
C TRP A 54 -15.97 7.40 24.44
N LEU A 55 -15.39 6.38 23.81
CA LEU A 55 -14.51 5.41 24.46
C LEU A 55 -13.14 5.48 23.82
N GLN A 56 -12.09 5.40 24.63
CA GLN A 56 -10.72 5.18 24.19
C GLN A 56 -10.32 3.76 24.51
N ASP A 57 -9.94 2.98 23.49
CA ASP A 57 -9.54 1.58 23.63
C ASP A 57 -10.55 0.73 24.42
N GLY A 58 -11.84 1.02 24.23
CA GLY A 58 -12.96 0.37 24.92
C GLY A 58 -13.30 0.92 26.30
N GLN A 59 -12.50 1.83 26.87
CA GLN A 59 -12.78 2.49 28.15
C GLN A 59 -13.57 3.79 27.95
N SER A 60 -14.68 3.95 28.67
CA SER A 60 -15.49 5.17 28.62
C SER A 60 -14.72 6.39 29.12
N MET A 61 -14.76 7.46 28.33
CA MET A 61 -14.14 8.75 28.61
C MET A 61 -15.17 9.86 28.87
N GLY A 62 -16.47 9.52 28.81
CA GLY A 62 -17.56 10.47 29.03
C GLY A 62 -18.02 11.21 27.76
N ALA A 63 -18.59 12.39 27.93
CA ALA A 63 -19.15 13.16 26.81
C ALA A 63 -18.07 13.77 25.92
N MET A 64 -18.35 13.85 24.62
CA MET A 64 -17.57 14.67 23.69
C MET A 64 -17.94 16.15 23.80
N GLU A 65 -16.98 17.01 23.50
CA GLU A 65 -17.16 18.46 23.47
C GLU A 65 -17.89 18.88 22.20
N ASN A 66 -19.06 19.52 22.33
CA ASN A 66 -19.77 20.11 21.19
C ASN A 66 -19.08 21.42 20.75
N PHE A 67 -18.96 21.65 19.43
CA PHE A 67 -18.40 22.87 18.86
C PHE A 67 -19.03 23.20 17.50
N VAL A 68 -18.77 24.42 17.04
CA VAL A 68 -19.30 24.93 15.76
C VAL A 68 -18.14 25.12 14.79
N ASP A 69 -18.23 24.48 13.64
CA ASP A 69 -17.25 24.61 12.54
C ASP A 69 -17.87 24.15 11.21
N VAL A 70 -17.09 24.21 10.13
CA VAL A 70 -17.47 23.67 8.83
C VAL A 70 -17.19 22.16 8.83
N ASP A 71 -18.18 21.35 8.43
CA ASP A 71 -17.95 19.91 8.24
C ASP A 71 -16.88 19.64 7.17
N GLU A 72 -15.92 18.78 7.46
CA GLU A 72 -14.77 18.52 6.57
C GLU A 72 -15.17 17.94 5.20
N ALA A 73 -16.13 17.01 5.15
CA ALA A 73 -16.59 16.45 3.89
C ALA A 73 -17.34 17.50 3.05
N TYR A 74 -18.08 18.41 3.71
CA TYR A 74 -18.69 19.54 3.02
C TYR A 74 -17.61 20.52 2.52
N ALA A 75 -16.62 20.85 3.32
CA ALA A 75 -15.51 21.72 2.93
C ALA A 75 -14.75 21.13 1.73
N ALA A 76 -14.41 19.84 1.77
CA ALA A 76 -13.73 19.13 0.69
C ALA A 76 -14.56 19.14 -0.60
N SER A 77 -15.89 18.92 -0.52
CA SER A 77 -16.79 18.96 -1.68
C SER A 77 -16.85 20.33 -2.35
N LYS A 78 -16.50 21.40 -1.65
CA LYS A 78 -16.44 22.79 -2.13
C LYS A 78 -15.00 23.28 -2.39
N GLY A 79 -14.01 22.38 -2.33
CA GLY A 79 -12.60 22.73 -2.52
C GLY A 79 -12.05 23.68 -1.45
N HIS A 80 -12.50 23.54 -0.19
CA HIS A 80 -12.09 24.35 0.98
C HIS A 80 -12.17 25.88 0.76
N LYS A 81 -13.21 26.34 0.08
CA LYS A 81 -13.43 27.77 -0.17
C LYS A 81 -13.72 28.53 1.14
N LYS A 82 -13.42 29.82 1.14
CA LYS A 82 -13.80 30.71 2.27
C LYS A 82 -15.32 30.92 2.31
N GLY A 83 -15.86 31.16 3.53
CA GLY A 83 -17.27 31.52 3.72
C GLY A 83 -18.25 30.33 3.58
N LEU A 84 -17.81 29.10 3.86
CA LEU A 84 -18.67 27.93 3.92
C LEU A 84 -19.60 27.97 5.14
N THR A 85 -20.73 27.31 5.04
CA THR A 85 -21.72 27.23 6.14
C THR A 85 -21.20 26.35 7.25
N VAL A 86 -21.25 26.84 8.49
CA VAL A 86 -20.91 26.10 9.70
C VAL A 86 -22.08 25.27 10.20
N THR A 87 -21.78 24.25 11.01
CA THR A 87 -22.77 23.40 11.69
C THR A 87 -22.44 23.29 13.18
N GLY A 88 -23.46 23.22 14.04
CA GLY A 88 -23.35 22.94 15.47
C GLY A 88 -23.47 21.45 15.82
N HIS A 89 -23.50 20.57 14.83
CA HIS A 89 -23.63 19.12 15.00
C HIS A 89 -22.27 18.42 15.16
N LEU A 90 -21.20 19.18 15.37
CA LEU A 90 -19.86 18.65 15.51
C LEU A 90 -19.48 18.44 16.97
N PHE A 91 -18.86 17.30 17.22
CA PHE A 91 -18.35 16.89 18.53
C PHE A 91 -16.90 16.49 18.41
N ARG A 92 -16.08 16.82 19.40
CA ARG A 92 -14.66 16.46 19.39
C ARG A 92 -14.21 15.79 20.69
N ALA A 93 -13.28 14.89 20.58
CA ALA A 93 -12.57 14.24 21.67
C ALA A 93 -11.07 14.30 21.42
N LEU A 94 -10.29 14.58 22.46
CA LEU A 94 -8.83 14.59 22.41
C LEU A 94 -8.30 13.25 22.95
N PRO A 95 -7.95 12.29 22.10
CA PRO A 95 -7.39 11.02 22.56
C PRO A 95 -5.97 11.21 23.08
N SER A 96 -5.56 10.34 24.01
CA SER A 96 -4.18 10.30 24.50
C SER A 96 -3.19 9.95 23.37
N SER A 97 -1.91 10.19 23.61
CA SER A 97 -0.86 9.94 22.61
C SER A 97 -0.66 8.46 22.28
N ASP A 98 -1.06 7.57 23.17
CA ASP A 98 -0.95 6.11 23.08
C ASP A 98 -2.27 5.43 22.71
N ALA A 99 -3.35 6.21 22.51
CA ALA A 99 -4.65 5.68 22.09
C ALA A 99 -4.55 4.90 20.78
N LYS A 100 -5.17 3.73 20.73
CA LYS A 100 -5.23 2.85 19.56
C LYS A 100 -6.51 3.03 18.78
N SER A 101 -7.62 3.26 19.50
CA SER A 101 -8.95 3.44 18.90
C SER A 101 -9.78 4.44 19.69
N VAL A 102 -10.70 5.09 18.99
CA VAL A 102 -11.80 5.84 19.60
C VAL A 102 -13.11 5.34 19.03
N THR A 103 -14.03 4.97 19.92
CA THR A 103 -15.42 4.67 19.58
C THR A 103 -16.27 5.86 19.99
N VAL A 104 -16.97 6.46 19.02
CA VAL A 104 -18.00 7.47 19.28
C VAL A 104 -19.33 6.76 19.45
N VAL A 105 -20.06 7.14 20.48
CA VAL A 105 -21.36 6.59 20.84
C VAL A 105 -22.38 7.72 20.82
N PHE A 106 -23.33 7.62 19.90
CA PHE A 106 -24.47 8.52 19.82
C PHE A 106 -25.70 7.83 20.42
N THR A 107 -26.35 8.47 21.40
CA THR A 107 -27.63 8.03 21.94
C THR A 107 -28.66 9.08 21.61
N ASN A 108 -29.63 8.74 20.76
CA ASN A 108 -30.64 9.68 20.34
C ASN A 108 -31.70 9.94 21.46
N ARG A 109 -32.61 10.87 21.21
CA ARG A 109 -33.69 11.26 22.14
C ARG A 109 -34.64 10.13 22.50
N PHE A 110 -34.65 9.04 21.74
CA PHE A 110 -35.49 7.85 21.99
C PHE A 110 -34.73 6.75 22.74
N GLY A 111 -33.46 6.99 23.11
CA GLY A 111 -32.61 6.04 23.81
C GLY A 111 -31.94 4.99 22.89
N GLU A 112 -32.05 5.14 21.59
CA GLU A 112 -31.41 4.28 20.62
C GLU A 112 -29.95 4.67 20.46
N ARG A 113 -29.07 3.67 20.27
CA ARG A 113 -27.64 3.82 20.32
C ARG A 113 -26.97 3.40 19.02
N ASP A 114 -26.16 4.28 18.49
CA ASP A 114 -25.30 4.05 17.32
C ASP A 114 -23.83 4.21 17.72
N GLU A 115 -22.95 3.39 17.18
CA GLU A 115 -21.52 3.41 17.46
C GLU A 115 -20.69 3.43 16.18
N GLN A 116 -19.63 4.24 16.19
CA GLN A 116 -18.62 4.19 15.13
C GLN A 116 -17.23 4.23 15.74
N THR A 117 -16.39 3.24 15.41
CA THR A 117 -15.00 3.17 15.87
C THR A 117 -14.06 3.63 14.78
N VAL A 118 -13.09 4.49 15.15
CA VAL A 118 -11.95 4.88 14.32
C VAL A 118 -10.66 4.49 15.01
N LEU A 119 -9.72 3.96 14.24
CA LEU A 119 -8.37 3.69 14.73
C LEU A 119 -7.60 5.02 14.79
N ILE A 120 -6.95 5.27 15.93
CA ILE A 120 -6.14 6.49 16.16
C ILE A 120 -4.70 6.28 15.72
N SER A 121 -4.18 5.11 16.00
CA SER A 121 -2.90 4.67 15.49
C SER A 121 -3.13 3.45 14.62
N ASN A 122 -2.74 3.50 13.35
CA ASN A 122 -2.34 2.24 12.71
C ASN A 122 -1.26 1.65 13.61
N PRO A 123 -1.33 0.36 13.99
CA PRO A 123 -0.19 -0.26 14.66
C PRO A 123 1.05 0.08 13.83
N LYS A 124 2.08 0.68 14.46
CA LYS A 124 3.31 1.00 13.73
C LYS A 124 3.80 -0.28 13.06
N VAL A 125 3.71 -0.31 11.75
CA VAL A 125 4.33 -1.38 10.96
C VAL A 125 5.82 -1.12 10.99
N LYS A 126 6.61 -2.14 11.30
CA LYS A 126 8.06 -2.04 11.12
C LYS A 126 8.33 -2.00 9.62
N THR A 127 8.60 -0.80 9.08
CA THR A 127 8.98 -0.64 7.68
C THR A 127 10.20 -1.49 7.34
N GLN A 128 10.10 -2.31 6.31
CA GLN A 128 11.15 -3.20 5.83
C GLN A 128 11.72 -2.66 4.51
N ILE A 129 12.97 -2.99 4.22
CA ILE A 129 13.68 -2.43 3.06
C ILE A 129 13.82 -3.48 1.96
N VAL A 130 13.56 -3.04 0.72
CA VAL A 130 13.77 -3.80 -0.52
C VAL A 130 14.91 -3.15 -1.30
N ALA A 131 15.89 -3.93 -1.70
CA ALA A 131 17.00 -3.48 -2.53
C ALA A 131 16.57 -3.44 -4.00
N HIS A 132 16.39 -2.24 -4.57
CA HIS A 132 16.00 -2.01 -5.97
C HIS A 132 17.06 -2.55 -6.94
N ARG A 133 16.70 -3.51 -7.79
CA ARG A 133 17.59 -4.25 -8.70
C ARG A 133 18.76 -4.92 -7.98
N GLY A 134 18.53 -5.37 -6.72
CA GLY A 134 19.54 -5.83 -5.80
C GLY A 134 20.35 -4.71 -5.15
N TYR A 135 21.32 -5.04 -4.27
CA TYR A 135 22.25 -4.04 -3.73
C TYR A 135 23.40 -3.82 -4.72
N TRP A 136 23.12 -3.05 -5.74
CA TRP A 136 24.01 -2.85 -6.89
C TRP A 136 24.96 -1.66 -6.74
N ASP A 137 24.55 -0.59 -6.00
CA ASP A 137 25.35 0.62 -5.83
C ASP A 137 26.48 0.40 -4.81
N THR A 138 27.34 -0.57 -5.10
CA THR A 138 28.49 -0.96 -4.26
C THR A 138 29.55 -1.66 -5.10
N LYS A 139 30.81 -1.66 -4.61
CA LYS A 139 31.96 -2.20 -5.33
C LYS A 139 31.74 -3.66 -5.78
N GLY A 140 31.99 -3.97 -7.05
CA GLY A 140 31.89 -5.31 -7.63
C GLY A 140 30.46 -5.80 -7.85
N SER A 141 29.48 -4.88 -7.90
CA SER A 141 28.09 -5.18 -8.14
C SER A 141 27.56 -4.38 -9.34
N ALA A 142 26.46 -4.81 -9.92
CA ALA A 142 25.72 -4.11 -10.97
C ALA A 142 24.23 -4.37 -10.80
N GLN A 143 23.39 -3.50 -11.38
CA GLN A 143 21.94 -3.70 -11.39
C GLN A 143 21.57 -5.07 -11.96
N ASN A 144 20.64 -5.79 -11.29
CA ASN A 144 20.14 -7.07 -11.75
C ASN A 144 21.23 -8.16 -11.91
N SER A 145 22.41 -8.01 -11.28
CA SER A 145 23.46 -9.01 -11.27
C SER A 145 23.28 -10.04 -10.15
N ILE A 146 23.89 -11.20 -10.28
CA ILE A 146 23.93 -12.18 -9.20
C ILE A 146 24.67 -11.61 -7.98
N ALA A 147 25.73 -10.82 -8.19
CA ALA A 147 26.42 -10.12 -7.10
C ALA A 147 25.47 -9.16 -6.35
N SER A 148 24.55 -8.47 -7.02
CA SER A 148 23.62 -7.56 -6.34
C SER A 148 22.60 -8.29 -5.46
N LEU A 149 22.14 -9.47 -5.87
CA LEU A 149 21.29 -10.34 -5.06
C LEU A 149 22.04 -10.83 -3.80
N ARG A 150 23.28 -11.35 -3.97
CA ARG A 150 24.12 -11.78 -2.84
C ARG A 150 24.31 -10.69 -1.83
N LYS A 151 24.66 -9.49 -2.28
CA LYS A 151 24.88 -8.34 -1.41
C LYS A 151 23.61 -7.84 -0.71
N ALA A 152 22.46 -7.93 -1.35
CA ALA A 152 21.19 -7.66 -0.70
C ALA A 152 20.90 -8.69 0.42
N ALA A 153 21.20 -9.97 0.18
CA ALA A 153 21.09 -11.00 1.20
C ALA A 153 22.07 -10.80 2.36
N ASP A 154 23.33 -10.45 2.08
CA ASP A 154 24.35 -10.14 3.09
C ASP A 154 23.98 -8.91 3.94
N ALA A 155 23.30 -7.93 3.34
CA ALA A 155 22.78 -6.75 4.02
C ALA A 155 21.58 -7.06 4.93
N LYS A 156 21.02 -8.28 4.84
CA LYS A 156 19.87 -8.75 5.64
C LYS A 156 18.64 -7.86 5.53
N VAL A 157 18.41 -7.28 4.35
CA VAL A 157 17.18 -6.54 4.05
C VAL A 157 16.05 -7.52 3.74
N TYR A 158 14.81 -7.05 3.74
CA TYR A 158 13.64 -7.89 3.50
C TYR A 158 13.67 -8.57 2.15
N GLY A 159 13.96 -7.82 1.09
CA GLY A 159 13.89 -8.33 -0.27
C GLY A 159 14.94 -7.72 -1.20
N SER A 160 15.19 -8.46 -2.27
CA SER A 160 15.92 -7.99 -3.46
C SER A 160 14.93 -7.92 -4.60
N GLU A 161 14.75 -6.76 -5.21
CA GLU A 161 13.93 -6.62 -6.40
C GLU A 161 14.77 -6.94 -7.64
N CYS A 162 14.14 -7.52 -8.66
CA CYS A 162 14.71 -7.75 -9.99
C CYS A 162 13.66 -7.70 -11.09
N ASP A 163 14.11 -7.39 -12.30
CA ASP A 163 13.28 -7.23 -13.48
C ASP A 163 13.49 -8.37 -14.49
N VAL A 164 12.42 -8.87 -15.10
CA VAL A 164 12.56 -9.93 -16.10
C VAL A 164 11.95 -9.56 -17.46
N HIS A 165 12.66 -9.96 -18.51
CA HIS A 165 12.25 -9.93 -19.91
C HIS A 165 12.40 -11.29 -20.58
N ILE A 166 11.72 -11.48 -21.72
CA ILE A 166 11.83 -12.71 -22.51
C ILE A 166 12.52 -12.43 -23.85
N THR A 167 13.43 -13.29 -24.24
CA THR A 167 14.16 -13.23 -25.52
C THR A 167 13.37 -13.85 -26.68
N ALA A 168 13.82 -13.64 -27.91
CA ALA A 168 13.22 -14.23 -29.10
C ALA A 168 13.20 -15.77 -29.06
N ASP A 169 14.22 -16.40 -28.48
CA ASP A 169 14.32 -17.84 -28.26
C ASP A 169 13.74 -18.31 -26.92
N SER A 170 12.90 -17.47 -26.32
CA SER A 170 12.12 -17.78 -25.11
C SER A 170 12.92 -18.08 -23.86
N VAL A 171 14.11 -17.53 -23.73
CA VAL A 171 14.89 -17.50 -22.50
C VAL A 171 14.46 -16.29 -21.67
N ILE A 172 14.21 -16.47 -20.39
CA ILE A 172 13.92 -15.36 -19.47
C ILE A 172 15.25 -14.86 -18.91
N ILE A 173 15.50 -13.56 -19.04
CA ILE A 173 16.71 -12.90 -18.54
C ILE A 173 16.36 -11.83 -17.51
N VAL A 174 17.34 -11.52 -16.66
CA VAL A 174 17.21 -10.51 -15.59
C VAL A 174 17.86 -9.22 -16.08
N ASN A 175 17.03 -8.23 -16.41
CA ASN A 175 17.45 -6.89 -16.88
C ASN A 175 16.30 -5.90 -16.77
N HIS A 176 16.56 -4.64 -16.42
CA HIS A 176 15.52 -3.64 -16.30
C HIS A 176 15.05 -3.08 -17.64
N ASP A 177 15.97 -2.67 -18.49
CA ASP A 177 15.63 -2.02 -19.76
C ASP A 177 15.21 -3.04 -20.83
N PRO A 178 14.34 -2.67 -21.77
CA PRO A 178 13.95 -3.56 -22.88
C PRO A 178 15.09 -3.81 -23.88
N LYS A 179 16.25 -3.20 -23.64
CA LYS A 179 17.45 -3.28 -24.47
C LYS A 179 18.68 -3.51 -23.60
N ILE A 180 19.65 -4.21 -24.19
CA ILE A 180 21.02 -4.28 -23.67
C ILE A 180 21.91 -3.70 -24.78
N LYS A 181 22.49 -2.52 -24.55
CA LYS A 181 23.10 -1.69 -25.61
C LYS A 181 22.14 -1.51 -26.80
N ASP A 182 22.51 -1.94 -27.99
CA ASP A 182 21.69 -1.80 -29.21
C ASP A 182 20.73 -2.99 -29.44
N LEU A 183 20.84 -4.06 -28.64
CA LEU A 183 20.04 -5.27 -28.79
C LEU A 183 18.72 -5.16 -28.05
N VAL A 184 17.61 -5.24 -28.78
CA VAL A 184 16.27 -5.32 -28.20
C VAL A 184 16.04 -6.76 -27.71
N ILE A 185 15.80 -6.94 -26.42
CA ILE A 185 15.75 -8.25 -25.77
C ILE A 185 14.75 -9.19 -26.45
N THR A 186 13.51 -8.73 -26.65
CA THR A 186 12.42 -9.54 -27.22
C THR A 186 12.71 -10.02 -28.66
N TYR A 187 13.58 -9.32 -29.39
CA TYR A 187 13.95 -9.64 -30.76
C TYR A 187 15.34 -10.27 -30.91
N SER A 188 16.06 -10.47 -29.82
CA SER A 188 17.41 -11.03 -29.80
C SER A 188 17.43 -12.43 -29.18
N LYS A 189 18.35 -13.27 -29.59
CA LYS A 189 18.60 -14.54 -28.92
C LYS A 189 19.45 -14.34 -27.66
N TYR A 190 19.28 -15.19 -26.68
CA TYR A 190 20.07 -15.10 -25.44
C TYR A 190 21.58 -15.25 -25.72
N ALA A 191 21.98 -16.06 -26.67
CA ALA A 191 23.39 -16.24 -27.06
C ALA A 191 24.08 -14.91 -27.43
N ASP A 192 23.33 -13.98 -28.06
CA ASP A 192 23.85 -12.66 -28.45
C ASP A 192 23.87 -11.70 -27.26
N LEU A 193 22.82 -11.75 -26.40
CA LEU A 193 22.66 -10.87 -25.24
C LEU A 193 23.69 -11.17 -24.14
N LYS A 194 24.00 -12.43 -23.88
CA LYS A 194 24.95 -12.81 -22.82
C LYS A 194 26.39 -12.33 -23.07
N THR A 195 26.74 -12.04 -24.34
CA THR A 195 28.05 -11.46 -24.69
C THR A 195 28.19 -10.02 -24.21
N GLN A 196 27.07 -9.37 -23.88
CA GLN A 196 27.03 -7.99 -23.37
C GLN A 196 27.19 -8.02 -21.86
N LEU A 197 28.41 -7.77 -21.39
CA LEU A 197 28.70 -7.80 -19.95
C LEU A 197 28.04 -6.63 -19.21
N LEU A 198 27.60 -6.91 -17.98
CA LEU A 198 27.16 -5.92 -17.01
C LEU A 198 28.34 -5.04 -16.56
N LYS A 199 28.07 -3.93 -15.87
CA LYS A 199 29.11 -2.98 -15.42
C LYS A 199 30.14 -3.61 -14.47
N ASN A 200 29.81 -4.68 -13.78
CA ASN A 200 30.72 -5.42 -12.90
C ASN A 200 31.46 -6.60 -13.59
N GLY A 201 31.26 -6.78 -14.89
CA GLY A 201 31.89 -7.85 -15.68
C GLY A 201 31.12 -9.17 -15.71
N GLU A 202 30.01 -9.30 -15.01
CA GLU A 202 29.15 -10.49 -15.11
C GLU A 202 28.42 -10.54 -16.47
N GLU A 203 28.12 -11.74 -16.94
CA GLU A 203 27.16 -11.96 -18.02
C GLU A 203 25.73 -11.62 -17.54
N VAL A 204 24.84 -11.26 -18.48
CA VAL A 204 23.42 -11.12 -18.19
C VAL A 204 22.85 -12.47 -17.77
N SER A 205 22.34 -12.56 -16.56
CA SER A 205 21.83 -13.79 -15.99
C SER A 205 20.49 -14.19 -16.60
N THR A 206 20.29 -15.51 -16.79
CA THR A 206 18.93 -16.03 -16.94
C THR A 206 18.20 -16.00 -15.60
N LEU A 207 16.86 -16.00 -15.65
CA LEU A 207 16.05 -16.11 -14.42
C LEU A 207 16.38 -17.43 -13.69
N GLU A 208 16.62 -18.53 -14.41
CA GLU A 208 16.97 -19.82 -13.78
C GLU A 208 18.26 -19.74 -12.98
N GLN A 209 19.31 -19.07 -13.50
CA GLN A 209 20.55 -18.82 -12.78
C GLN A 209 20.32 -17.96 -11.54
N TYR A 210 19.51 -16.91 -11.68
CA TYR A 210 19.18 -15.99 -10.59
C TYR A 210 18.39 -16.69 -9.47
N LEU A 211 17.40 -17.50 -9.83
CA LEU A 211 16.62 -18.30 -8.88
C LEU A 211 17.45 -19.41 -8.22
N ASN A 212 18.43 -20.00 -8.92
CA ASN A 212 19.36 -20.94 -8.31
C ASN A 212 20.25 -20.27 -7.25
N GLU A 213 20.69 -19.03 -7.49
CA GLU A 213 21.38 -18.25 -6.47
C GLU A 213 20.47 -17.92 -5.29
N LEU A 214 19.20 -17.54 -5.54
CA LEU A 214 18.23 -17.23 -4.50
C LEU A 214 18.04 -18.37 -3.49
N LYS A 215 18.12 -19.64 -3.94
CA LYS A 215 18.04 -20.82 -3.06
C LYS A 215 19.10 -20.84 -1.96
N ASN A 216 20.26 -20.25 -2.22
CA ASN A 216 21.35 -20.16 -1.24
C ASN A 216 21.07 -19.12 -0.15
N HIS A 217 20.01 -18.32 -0.31
CA HIS A 217 19.67 -17.19 0.57
C HIS A 217 18.21 -17.29 1.05
N PRO A 218 17.82 -18.30 1.83
CA PRO A 218 16.42 -18.56 2.16
C PRO A 218 15.74 -17.49 3.01
N ALA A 219 16.50 -16.58 3.59
CA ALA A 219 15.99 -15.52 4.46
C ALA A 219 15.53 -14.27 3.69
N ILE A 220 15.95 -14.09 2.42
CA ILE A 220 15.58 -12.91 1.63
C ILE A 220 14.41 -13.25 0.70
N LYS A 221 13.49 -12.29 0.48
CA LYS A 221 12.47 -12.38 -0.56
C LYS A 221 13.02 -11.90 -1.90
N LEU A 222 12.51 -12.45 -2.98
CA LEU A 222 12.70 -11.92 -4.32
C LEU A 222 11.43 -11.20 -4.75
N ILE A 223 11.53 -9.90 -4.99
CA ILE A 223 10.46 -9.08 -5.53
C ILE A 223 10.66 -9.05 -7.05
N LEU A 224 9.92 -9.88 -7.79
CA LEU A 224 10.15 -10.16 -9.19
C LEU A 224 9.21 -9.32 -10.07
N GLU A 225 9.77 -8.33 -10.78
CA GLU A 225 9.01 -7.53 -11.72
C GLU A 225 8.89 -8.22 -13.09
N ILE A 226 7.64 -8.54 -13.46
CA ILE A 226 7.34 -8.96 -14.83
C ILE A 226 7.15 -7.70 -15.67
N LYS A 227 8.15 -7.42 -16.53
CA LYS A 227 8.15 -6.22 -17.38
C LYS A 227 7.16 -6.34 -18.52
N ARG A 228 6.52 -5.22 -18.85
CA ARG A 228 5.71 -5.13 -20.07
C ARG A 228 6.53 -5.49 -21.30
N GLN A 229 5.93 -6.21 -22.22
CA GLN A 229 6.54 -6.56 -23.50
C GLN A 229 5.86 -5.77 -24.64
N PRO A 230 6.54 -5.62 -25.82
CA PRO A 230 5.96 -4.93 -26.96
C PRO A 230 4.63 -5.53 -27.45
N LEU A 231 4.50 -6.87 -27.37
CA LEU A 231 3.29 -7.60 -27.73
C LEU A 231 2.71 -8.33 -26.52
N GLN A 232 1.39 -8.35 -26.40
CA GLN A 232 0.70 -9.03 -25.30
C GLN A 232 1.02 -10.53 -25.26
N CYS A 233 1.15 -11.18 -26.41
CA CYS A 233 1.52 -12.60 -26.47
C CYS A 233 2.92 -12.89 -25.90
N ASP A 234 3.86 -11.96 -26.02
CA ASP A 234 5.20 -12.09 -25.43
C ASP A 234 5.14 -11.84 -23.91
N GLU A 235 4.30 -10.91 -23.46
CA GLU A 235 4.06 -10.66 -22.02
C GLU A 235 3.39 -11.88 -21.37
N ASP A 236 2.39 -12.46 -22.02
CA ASP A 236 1.73 -13.69 -21.54
C ASP A 236 2.70 -14.87 -21.47
N ARG A 237 3.55 -15.02 -22.50
CA ARG A 237 4.59 -16.04 -22.56
C ARG A 237 5.64 -15.86 -21.45
N LEU A 238 6.10 -14.63 -21.24
CA LEU A 238 7.00 -14.28 -20.15
C LEU A 238 6.37 -14.64 -18.80
N THR A 239 5.14 -14.18 -18.57
CA THR A 239 4.41 -14.40 -17.32
C THR A 239 4.25 -15.90 -17.01
N ARG A 240 3.74 -16.69 -17.98
CA ARG A 240 3.54 -18.14 -17.82
C ARG A 240 4.84 -18.86 -17.50
N LYS A 241 5.89 -18.63 -18.27
CA LYS A 241 7.19 -19.27 -18.06
C LYS A 241 7.84 -18.85 -16.73
N THR A 242 7.66 -17.60 -16.30
CA THR A 242 8.17 -17.11 -15.01
C THR A 242 7.49 -17.85 -13.85
N VAL A 243 6.15 -17.89 -13.82
CA VAL A 243 5.39 -18.56 -12.76
C VAL A 243 5.67 -20.07 -12.76
N GLU A 244 5.70 -20.70 -13.93
CA GLU A 244 6.04 -22.13 -14.07
C GLU A 244 7.44 -22.43 -13.52
N MET A 245 8.44 -21.60 -13.83
CA MET A 245 9.81 -21.76 -13.36
C MET A 245 9.90 -21.64 -11.83
N VAL A 246 9.28 -20.60 -11.24
CA VAL A 246 9.24 -20.41 -9.79
C VAL A 246 8.60 -21.61 -9.09
N ASN A 247 7.46 -22.09 -9.62
CA ASN A 247 6.76 -23.26 -9.08
C ASN A 247 7.61 -24.53 -9.18
N ARG A 248 8.18 -24.81 -10.35
CA ARG A 248 9.06 -25.97 -10.58
C ARG A 248 10.27 -25.97 -9.67
N MET A 249 10.82 -24.80 -9.36
CA MET A 249 11.99 -24.67 -8.49
C MET A 249 11.66 -24.67 -7.00
N GLY A 250 10.38 -24.69 -6.61
CA GLY A 250 9.91 -24.71 -5.22
C GLY A 250 10.08 -23.39 -4.47
N LEU A 251 10.08 -22.25 -5.20
CA LEU A 251 10.37 -20.94 -4.66
C LEU A 251 9.12 -20.06 -4.42
N THR A 252 7.92 -20.61 -4.51
CA THR A 252 6.64 -19.88 -4.38
C THR A 252 6.51 -19.08 -3.08
N LYS A 253 7.12 -19.57 -1.98
CA LYS A 253 7.12 -18.88 -0.69
C LYS A 253 8.18 -17.77 -0.58
N GLN A 254 9.13 -17.74 -1.51
CA GLN A 254 10.25 -16.81 -1.47
C GLN A 254 10.13 -15.71 -2.53
N VAL A 255 9.30 -15.91 -3.56
CA VAL A 255 9.06 -14.96 -4.65
C VAL A 255 7.74 -14.21 -4.43
N GLU A 256 7.79 -12.91 -4.59
CA GLU A 256 6.65 -12.00 -4.63
C GLU A 256 6.67 -11.29 -5.98
N TYR A 257 5.51 -11.21 -6.65
CA TYR A 257 5.42 -10.67 -8.00
C TYR A 257 4.99 -9.22 -8.00
N ILE A 258 5.61 -8.43 -8.85
CA ILE A 258 5.17 -7.06 -9.13
C ILE A 258 5.06 -6.85 -10.65
N SER A 259 4.18 -5.97 -11.08
CA SER A 259 4.10 -5.53 -12.48
C SER A 259 3.32 -4.23 -12.63
N PHE A 260 3.72 -3.42 -13.61
CA PHE A 260 2.92 -2.31 -14.15
C PHE A 260 1.75 -2.78 -15.03
N SER A 261 1.76 -4.05 -15.45
CA SER A 261 0.72 -4.64 -16.28
C SER A 261 -0.35 -5.30 -15.42
N SER A 262 -1.58 -4.80 -15.50
CA SER A 262 -2.73 -5.45 -14.86
C SER A 262 -3.01 -6.83 -15.49
N ALA A 263 -2.73 -7.00 -16.79
CA ALA A 263 -2.86 -8.28 -17.48
C ALA A 263 -1.86 -9.33 -16.95
N ALA A 264 -0.59 -8.94 -16.77
CA ALA A 264 0.42 -9.83 -16.18
C ALA A 264 0.04 -10.21 -14.73
N CYS A 265 -0.36 -9.26 -13.89
CA CYS A 265 -0.83 -9.54 -12.52
C CYS A 265 -2.05 -10.50 -12.49
N ALA A 266 -3.02 -10.29 -13.38
CA ALA A 266 -4.20 -11.15 -13.48
C ALA A 266 -3.81 -12.57 -13.93
N LEU A 267 -2.88 -12.68 -14.88
CA LEU A 267 -2.37 -13.97 -15.36
C LEU A 267 -1.57 -14.71 -14.27
N VAL A 268 -0.73 -14.01 -13.49
CA VAL A 268 -0.06 -14.62 -12.32
C VAL A 268 -1.09 -15.19 -11.36
N ARG A 269 -2.14 -14.41 -11.00
CA ARG A 269 -3.22 -14.86 -10.10
C ARG A 269 -3.97 -16.07 -10.64
N GLN A 270 -4.19 -16.13 -11.96
CA GLN A 270 -4.82 -17.28 -12.63
C GLN A 270 -3.96 -18.54 -12.56
N LEU A 271 -2.64 -18.40 -12.71
CA LEU A 271 -1.67 -19.52 -12.73
C LEU A 271 -1.32 -20.02 -11.32
N ASP A 272 -1.31 -19.13 -10.34
CA ASP A 272 -1.06 -19.46 -8.94
C ASP A 272 -1.98 -18.62 -8.04
N SER A 273 -3.02 -19.27 -7.50
CA SER A 273 -4.00 -18.63 -6.60
C SER A 273 -3.39 -18.14 -5.27
N ASN A 274 -2.21 -18.65 -4.89
CA ASN A 274 -1.51 -18.29 -3.65
C ASN A 274 -0.36 -17.31 -3.88
N ALA A 275 -0.09 -16.91 -5.13
CA ALA A 275 0.98 -15.97 -5.43
C ALA A 275 0.79 -14.64 -4.68
N VAL A 276 1.85 -14.12 -4.11
CA VAL A 276 1.87 -12.76 -3.54
C VAL A 276 2.11 -11.78 -4.68
N ILE A 277 1.17 -10.85 -4.88
CA ILE A 277 1.18 -9.89 -5.99
C ILE A 277 0.98 -8.49 -5.45
N TYR A 278 1.86 -7.54 -5.84
CA TYR A 278 1.69 -6.12 -5.61
C TYR A 278 1.55 -5.39 -6.95
N TYR A 279 0.55 -4.54 -7.05
CA TYR A 279 0.31 -3.76 -8.28
C TYR A 279 1.10 -2.45 -8.27
N VAL A 280 1.78 -2.12 -9.40
CA VAL A 280 2.79 -1.05 -9.42
C VAL A 280 2.30 0.26 -10.04
N ASN A 281 1.37 0.22 -11.01
CA ASN A 281 1.10 1.35 -11.92
C ASN A 281 0.43 2.59 -11.24
N GLY A 282 -0.15 2.44 -10.04
CA GLY A 282 -0.67 3.57 -9.26
C GLY A 282 -2.01 4.16 -9.73
N ASN A 283 -2.69 3.52 -10.66
CA ASN A 283 -3.98 3.96 -11.23
C ASN A 283 -5.20 3.25 -10.63
N TYR A 284 -5.01 2.36 -9.67
CA TYR A 284 -6.07 1.72 -8.89
C TYR A 284 -6.01 2.16 -7.42
N THR A 285 -7.17 2.36 -6.82
CA THR A 285 -7.31 2.55 -5.37
C THR A 285 -7.01 1.25 -4.62
N PRO A 286 -6.67 1.29 -3.31
CA PRO A 286 -6.53 0.07 -2.52
C PRO A 286 -7.75 -0.85 -2.56
N ALA A 287 -8.97 -0.29 -2.55
CA ALA A 287 -10.20 -1.07 -2.67
C ALA A 287 -10.30 -1.83 -4.01
N GLU A 288 -9.89 -1.22 -5.11
CA GLU A 288 -9.85 -1.88 -6.43
C GLU A 288 -8.80 -2.98 -6.45
N VAL A 289 -7.60 -2.75 -5.90
CA VAL A 289 -6.52 -3.75 -5.79
C VAL A 289 -6.97 -4.94 -4.93
N LYS A 290 -7.71 -4.68 -3.85
CA LYS A 290 -8.31 -5.74 -3.01
C LYS A 290 -9.31 -6.60 -3.79
N LYS A 291 -10.17 -5.99 -4.61
CA LYS A 291 -11.15 -6.70 -5.46
C LYS A 291 -10.47 -7.60 -6.49
N LEU A 292 -9.29 -7.22 -6.98
CA LEU A 292 -8.48 -8.04 -7.88
C LEU A 292 -7.79 -9.21 -7.17
N GLY A 293 -7.87 -9.30 -5.84
CA GLY A 293 -7.29 -10.37 -5.04
C GLY A 293 -5.78 -10.27 -4.85
N TYR A 294 -5.20 -9.06 -5.01
CA TYR A 294 -3.77 -8.84 -4.78
C TYR A 294 -3.48 -8.54 -3.30
N GLN A 295 -2.23 -8.68 -2.88
CA GLN A 295 -1.80 -8.54 -1.50
C GLN A 295 -1.39 -7.11 -1.15
N GLY A 296 -1.26 -6.23 -2.13
CA GLY A 296 -0.93 -4.83 -1.82
C GLY A 296 -0.68 -3.96 -3.04
N ILE A 297 -0.32 -2.73 -2.73
CA ILE A 297 0.09 -1.70 -3.67
C ILE A 297 1.60 -1.46 -3.55
N ASP A 298 2.26 -1.32 -4.69
CA ASP A 298 3.68 -1.00 -4.82
C ASP A 298 3.81 0.28 -5.64
N TYR A 299 3.60 1.44 -5.01
CA TYR A 299 3.42 2.68 -5.74
C TYR A 299 4.58 3.66 -5.58
N SER A 300 4.79 4.48 -6.61
CA SER A 300 5.73 5.59 -6.50
C SER A 300 5.41 6.44 -5.28
N TYR A 301 6.45 6.80 -4.50
CA TYR A 301 6.28 7.70 -3.36
C TYR A 301 5.55 9.00 -3.70
N LYS A 302 5.66 9.47 -4.97
CA LYS A 302 4.93 10.66 -5.45
C LYS A 302 3.42 10.46 -5.45
N ILE A 303 2.96 9.25 -5.76
CA ILE A 303 1.54 8.86 -5.70
C ILE A 303 1.10 8.76 -4.24
N LEU A 304 1.88 8.09 -3.38
CA LEU A 304 1.57 7.97 -1.96
C LEU A 304 1.54 9.33 -1.25
N PHE A 305 2.38 10.29 -1.65
CA PHE A 305 2.35 11.65 -1.11
C PHE A 305 1.14 12.46 -1.59
N LYS A 306 0.63 12.14 -2.78
CA LYS A 306 -0.61 12.74 -3.31
C LYS A 306 -1.86 12.12 -2.70
N HIS A 307 -1.78 10.85 -2.31
CA HIS A 307 -2.87 10.04 -1.75
C HIS A 307 -2.44 9.39 -0.43
N PRO A 308 -2.12 10.16 0.61
CA PRO A 308 -1.65 9.62 1.89
C PRO A 308 -2.71 8.74 2.58
N GLU A 309 -4.00 9.00 2.31
CA GLU A 309 -5.14 8.20 2.78
C GLU A 309 -5.11 6.75 2.29
N TRP A 310 -4.49 6.47 1.14
CA TRP A 310 -4.42 5.12 0.58
C TRP A 310 -3.59 4.15 1.43
N ILE A 311 -2.62 4.64 2.20
CA ILE A 311 -1.83 3.79 3.09
C ILE A 311 -2.73 3.24 4.21
N LYS A 312 -3.54 4.10 4.82
CA LYS A 312 -4.49 3.69 5.85
C LYS A 312 -5.57 2.77 5.27
N GLU A 313 -6.17 3.14 4.13
CA GLU A 313 -7.17 2.33 3.43
C GLU A 313 -6.63 0.94 3.08
N ALA A 314 -5.40 0.85 2.56
CA ALA A 314 -4.74 -0.41 2.27
C ALA A 314 -4.64 -1.31 3.51
N HIS A 315 -4.18 -0.75 4.63
CA HIS A 315 -4.05 -1.50 5.88
C HIS A 315 -5.41 -1.94 6.44
N GLU A 316 -6.45 -1.12 6.39
CA GLU A 316 -7.81 -1.47 6.79
C GLU A 316 -8.38 -2.63 5.95
N LEU A 317 -7.98 -2.71 4.69
CA LEU A 317 -8.32 -3.81 3.78
C LEU A 317 -7.39 -5.05 3.91
N GLY A 318 -6.40 -4.99 4.80
CA GLY A 318 -5.40 -6.05 4.97
C GLY A 318 -4.39 -6.16 3.84
N LEU A 319 -4.18 -5.06 3.09
CA LEU A 319 -3.17 -4.94 2.05
C LEU A 319 -1.87 -4.36 2.61
N LYS A 320 -0.76 -4.65 1.95
CA LYS A 320 0.55 -4.07 2.20
C LYS A 320 0.84 -2.91 1.27
N VAL A 321 1.71 -2.01 1.70
CA VAL A 321 2.10 -0.82 0.94
C VAL A 321 3.62 -0.75 0.79
N ASN A 322 4.11 -0.72 -0.45
CA ASN A 322 5.49 -0.39 -0.78
C ASN A 322 5.59 0.99 -1.44
N GLY A 323 6.60 1.76 -1.06
CA GLY A 323 6.93 3.04 -1.69
C GLY A 323 8.26 2.97 -2.44
N TRP A 324 8.30 3.34 -3.73
CA TRP A 324 9.51 3.31 -4.58
C TRP A 324 9.69 4.57 -5.41
N THR A 325 10.84 4.83 -6.01
CA THR A 325 12.19 4.48 -5.57
C THR A 325 12.79 5.76 -5.00
N SER A 326 13.29 5.72 -3.80
CA SER A 326 13.95 6.90 -3.22
C SER A 326 15.26 6.52 -2.54
N ASP A 327 16.29 7.33 -2.80
CA ASP A 327 17.59 7.29 -2.14
C ASP A 327 17.81 8.51 -1.24
N ASP A 328 16.77 9.35 -1.11
CA ASP A 328 16.77 10.57 -0.29
C ASP A 328 16.27 10.26 1.13
N ASP A 329 17.10 10.54 2.12
CA ASP A 329 16.82 10.29 3.54
C ASP A 329 15.54 10.98 4.03
N VAL A 330 15.22 12.17 3.49
CA VAL A 330 14.02 12.94 3.89
C VAL A 330 12.77 12.23 3.38
N ILE A 331 12.80 11.76 2.13
CA ILE A 331 11.68 11.00 1.54
C ILE A 331 11.51 9.66 2.25
N ILE A 332 12.61 8.94 2.50
CA ILE A 332 12.60 7.65 3.22
C ILE A 332 11.99 7.83 4.63
N LYS A 333 12.44 8.84 5.38
CA LYS A 333 11.86 9.14 6.70
C LYS A 333 10.37 9.42 6.63
N LYS A 334 9.95 10.24 5.67
CA LYS A 334 8.53 10.56 5.48
C LYS A 334 7.69 9.31 5.18
N LEU A 335 8.18 8.40 4.34
CA LEU A 335 7.51 7.12 4.07
C LEU A 335 7.40 6.26 5.34
N ILE A 336 8.45 6.19 6.17
CA ILE A 336 8.43 5.49 7.46
C ILE A 336 7.39 6.11 8.40
N GLU A 337 7.36 7.44 8.50
CA GLU A 337 6.39 8.19 9.31
C GLU A 337 4.94 7.98 8.83
N MET A 338 4.75 7.84 7.52
CA MET A 338 3.47 7.48 6.90
C MET A 338 3.08 6.01 7.11
N ASN A 339 3.97 5.20 7.72
CA ASN A 339 3.70 3.81 8.09
C ASN A 339 3.58 2.85 6.89
N VAL A 340 4.38 3.04 5.83
CA VAL A 340 4.45 2.06 4.73
C VAL A 340 5.10 0.75 5.21
N ASP A 341 4.69 -0.38 4.65
CA ASP A 341 5.25 -1.70 4.99
C ASP A 341 6.64 -1.90 4.43
N PHE A 342 6.87 -1.40 3.21
CA PHE A 342 8.13 -1.57 2.50
C PHE A 342 8.60 -0.27 1.84
N ILE A 343 9.92 -0.13 1.68
CA ILE A 343 10.54 0.93 0.89
C ILE A 343 11.55 0.29 -0.05
N THR A 344 11.41 0.55 -1.35
CA THR A 344 12.36 0.12 -2.38
C THR A 344 13.35 1.24 -2.68
N THR A 345 14.66 0.96 -2.53
CA THR A 345 15.74 1.95 -2.64
C THR A 345 17.02 1.34 -3.22
N ASN A 346 17.88 2.16 -3.85
CA ASN A 346 19.23 1.75 -4.26
C ASN A 346 20.25 1.79 -3.10
N LYS A 347 19.88 2.40 -1.94
CA LYS A 347 20.70 2.51 -0.74
C LYS A 347 20.13 1.68 0.43
N PRO A 348 20.03 0.35 0.29
CA PRO A 348 19.29 -0.48 1.23
C PRO A 348 19.91 -0.51 2.63
N VAL A 349 21.23 -0.39 2.76
CA VAL A 349 21.93 -0.41 4.06
C VAL A 349 21.68 0.89 4.84
N GLU A 350 21.69 2.02 4.17
CA GLU A 350 21.40 3.34 4.74
C GLU A 350 19.93 3.44 5.16
N ALA A 351 19.04 3.00 4.28
CA ALA A 351 17.60 2.98 4.56
C ALA A 351 17.25 2.05 5.74
N GLU A 352 17.88 0.87 5.84
CA GLU A 352 17.68 -0.04 6.98
C GLU A 352 18.13 0.60 8.30
N LYS A 353 19.26 1.35 8.30
CA LYS A 353 19.69 2.11 9.48
C LYS A 353 18.71 3.20 9.88
N LEU A 354 18.07 3.84 8.92
CA LEU A 354 17.00 4.81 9.18
C LEU A 354 15.77 4.11 9.76
N ALA A 355 15.29 3.05 9.13
CA ALA A 355 14.08 2.32 9.55
C ALA A 355 14.19 1.75 10.98
N ARG A 356 15.40 1.38 11.43
CA ARG A 356 15.63 0.89 12.81
C ARG A 356 15.51 1.96 13.89
N LYS A 357 15.50 3.24 13.53
CA LYS A 357 15.43 4.36 14.50
C LYS A 357 13.97 4.74 14.84
N PHE A 358 13.01 4.25 14.05
CA PHE A 358 11.58 4.49 14.20
C PHE A 358 10.84 3.24 14.71
#